data_d880dc05782a2d034c1e7bdeaa4f8901
#
_entry.id   d880dc05782a2d034c1e7bdeaa4f8901
#
_cell.length_a   1.000
_cell.length_b   1.000
_cell.length_c   1.000
_cell.angle_alpha   90.00
_cell.angle_beta   90.00
_cell.angle_gamma   90.00
#
_symmetry.space_group_name_H-M   'P 1'
#
loop_
_entity.id
_entity.type
_entity.pdbx_description
1 polymer ?
#
loop_
_entity_poly.entity_id
_entity_poly.type
_entity_poly.pdbx_seq_one_letter_code
_entity_poly.pdbx_strand_id
1 'polypeptide(L)'
;RFSVSCQHLPSAVRAFTSFLAEINSPTYDIAIRECDTNSVIHDVAGRKSELGVVAIHEPHIRSMQTLFSSYDIEFHEIKSVKNYVFLRFGHPLASLPVLSIKDLEKYPFVTYDQELETSHFSEEPLFYKLLNKNVHVSDRCTKIALVRKTDCFSIGPDLPNSNADAFHKGMGNIIAKSLENDIGLLHIGYLTIAQIPLSSLGQLYLEYLSKDIDTLEIIGTSMKDH
;
A
#
# COMPACT_ATOMS: atom_id res chain seq x y z
N ARG A 1 -2.88 25.68 2.29
CA ARG A 1 -2.37 24.56 1.50
C ARG A 1 -2.40 23.28 2.32
N PHE A 2 -2.95 22.20 1.77
CA PHE A 2 -2.94 20.87 2.38
C PHE A 2 -2.22 19.87 1.46
N SER A 3 -1.42 18.97 2.02
CA SER A 3 -0.74 17.95 1.22
C SER A 3 -0.50 16.66 2.00
N VAL A 4 -0.56 15.56 1.27
CA VAL A 4 -0.31 14.20 1.75
C VAL A 4 0.82 13.59 0.92
N SER A 5 1.78 12.93 1.56
CA SER A 5 2.69 12.00 0.91
C SER A 5 2.34 10.57 1.32
N CYS A 6 2.38 9.64 0.41
CA CYS A 6 2.02 8.25 0.70
C CYS A 6 2.92 7.28 -0.05
N GLN A 7 3.12 6.11 0.52
CA GLN A 7 3.62 4.97 -0.24
C GLN A 7 2.65 4.63 -1.39
N HIS A 8 3.03 3.70 -2.25
CA HIS A 8 2.20 3.28 -3.40
C HIS A 8 0.97 2.46 -2.94
N LEU A 9 0.17 3.06 -2.06
CA LEU A 9 -1.03 2.47 -1.45
C LEU A 9 -2.30 2.96 -2.16
N PRO A 10 -3.02 2.08 -2.89
CA PRO A 10 -4.28 2.44 -3.54
C PRO A 10 -5.31 3.06 -2.61
N SER A 11 -5.39 2.60 -1.35
CA SER A 11 -6.28 3.13 -0.31
C SER A 11 -6.06 4.63 -0.04
N ALA A 12 -4.80 5.08 0.00
CA ALA A 12 -4.49 6.50 0.19
C ALA A 12 -5.03 7.37 -0.96
N VAL A 13 -4.92 6.88 -2.20
CA VAL A 13 -5.39 7.59 -3.39
C VAL A 13 -6.93 7.57 -3.48
N ARG A 14 -7.59 6.43 -3.18
CA ARG A 14 -9.05 6.34 -3.15
C ARG A 14 -9.64 7.28 -2.10
N ALA A 15 -9.07 7.26 -0.89
CA ALA A 15 -9.46 8.17 0.18
C ALA A 15 -9.30 9.64 -0.24
N PHE A 16 -8.20 9.99 -0.93
CA PHE A 16 -7.97 11.34 -1.42
C PHE A 16 -8.98 11.75 -2.50
N THR A 17 -9.41 10.82 -3.35
CA THR A 17 -10.45 11.07 -4.35
C THR A 17 -11.79 11.39 -3.68
N SER A 18 -12.18 10.62 -2.66
CA SER A 18 -13.40 10.84 -1.90
C SER A 18 -13.35 12.15 -1.10
N PHE A 19 -12.22 12.41 -0.45
CA PHE A 19 -11.95 13.68 0.24
C PHE A 19 -12.08 14.89 -0.70
N LEU A 20 -11.52 14.81 -1.90
CA LEU A 20 -11.57 15.88 -2.89
C LEU A 20 -13.00 16.22 -3.31
N ALA A 21 -13.87 15.21 -3.40
CA ALA A 21 -15.28 15.41 -3.78
C ALA A 21 -16.09 16.14 -2.70
N GLU A 22 -15.65 16.14 -1.45
CA GLU A 22 -16.32 16.81 -0.33
C GLU A 22 -15.84 18.25 -0.07
N ILE A 23 -14.77 18.67 -0.74
CA ILE A 23 -14.25 20.02 -0.56
C ILE A 23 -15.19 21.02 -1.21
N ASN A 24 -15.94 21.72 -0.37
CA ASN A 24 -16.84 22.78 -0.80
C ASN A 24 -16.21 24.18 -0.56
N SER A 25 -15.11 24.46 -1.25
CA SER A 25 -14.42 25.75 -1.18
C SER A 25 -14.20 26.29 -2.59
N PRO A 26 -14.40 27.60 -2.83
CA PRO A 26 -14.18 28.21 -4.13
C PRO A 26 -12.70 28.20 -4.56
N THR A 27 -11.78 28.04 -3.61
CA THR A 27 -10.34 27.99 -3.86
C THR A 27 -9.67 27.02 -2.91
N TYR A 28 -8.77 26.18 -3.44
CA TYR A 28 -7.89 25.32 -2.63
C TYR A 28 -6.58 25.03 -3.39
N ASP A 29 -5.54 24.75 -2.62
CA ASP A 29 -4.25 24.23 -3.09
C ASP A 29 -3.95 22.96 -2.28
N ILE A 30 -4.15 21.81 -2.91
CA ILE A 30 -3.99 20.51 -2.28
C ILE A 30 -3.14 19.58 -3.16
N ALA A 31 -2.41 18.66 -2.54
CA ALA A 31 -1.55 17.72 -3.26
C ALA A 31 -1.54 16.35 -2.57
N ILE A 32 -1.47 15.30 -3.40
CA ILE A 32 -1.07 13.97 -2.99
C ILE A 32 0.18 13.57 -3.77
N ARG A 33 1.13 12.90 -3.11
CA ARG A 33 2.38 12.42 -3.69
C ARG A 33 2.55 10.95 -3.36
N GLU A 34 2.56 10.10 -4.37
CA GLU A 34 3.00 8.71 -4.22
C GLU A 34 4.52 8.66 -4.35
N CYS A 35 5.21 8.16 -3.34
CA CYS A 35 6.66 8.09 -3.28
C CYS A 35 7.11 6.96 -2.33
N ASP A 36 8.42 6.68 -2.31
CA ASP A 36 8.99 5.69 -1.41
C ASP A 36 8.89 6.10 0.06
N THR A 37 9.07 5.13 0.96
CA THR A 37 8.92 5.31 2.41
C THR A 37 9.82 6.42 2.97
N ASN A 38 11.07 6.48 2.52
CA ASN A 38 12.03 7.49 2.98
C ASN A 38 11.59 8.90 2.57
N SER A 39 11.13 9.06 1.33
CA SER A 39 10.56 10.30 0.83
C SER A 39 9.31 10.72 1.61
N VAL A 40 8.41 9.78 1.99
CA VAL A 40 7.25 10.08 2.84
C VAL A 40 7.71 10.64 4.19
N ILE A 41 8.69 10.01 4.84
CA ILE A 41 9.23 10.46 6.13
C ILE A 41 9.80 11.88 6.01
N HIS A 42 10.65 12.13 5.01
CA HIS A 42 11.25 13.43 4.80
C HIS A 42 10.24 14.53 4.44
N ASP A 43 9.20 14.18 3.67
CA ASP A 43 8.14 15.13 3.33
C ASP A 43 7.33 15.56 4.57
N VAL A 44 7.08 14.63 5.52
CA VAL A 44 6.42 14.95 6.79
C VAL A 44 7.36 15.72 7.71
N ALA A 45 8.58 15.23 7.94
CA ALA A 45 9.58 15.89 8.79
C ALA A 45 9.88 17.32 8.32
N GLY A 46 10.02 17.52 7.00
CA GLY A 46 10.26 18.82 6.38
C GLY A 46 9.01 19.69 6.21
N ARG A 47 7.83 19.24 6.69
CA ARG A 47 6.53 19.94 6.56
C ARG A 47 6.13 20.24 5.11
N LYS A 48 6.64 19.48 4.17
CA LYS A 48 6.21 19.52 2.78
C LYS A 48 4.84 18.85 2.63
N SER A 49 4.57 17.83 3.46
CA SER A 49 3.27 17.21 3.62
C SER A 49 2.83 17.26 5.09
N GLU A 50 1.55 17.50 5.31
CA GLU A 50 0.95 17.53 6.65
C GLU A 50 0.80 16.10 7.20
N LEU A 51 0.50 15.16 6.29
CA LEU A 51 0.30 13.75 6.59
C LEU A 51 1.20 12.87 5.70
N GLY A 52 1.69 11.78 6.28
CA GLY A 52 2.29 10.66 5.55
C GLY A 52 1.43 9.42 5.69
N VAL A 53 1.19 8.65 4.62
CA VAL A 53 0.50 7.36 4.72
C VAL A 53 1.48 6.25 4.39
N VAL A 54 1.65 5.31 5.32
CA VAL A 54 2.63 4.23 5.22
C VAL A 54 2.05 2.89 5.66
N ALA A 55 2.62 1.83 5.12
CA ALA A 55 2.40 0.46 5.54
C ALA A 55 3.74 -0.13 5.98
N ILE A 56 3.80 -0.69 7.18
CA ILE A 56 5.03 -1.16 7.81
C ILE A 56 4.89 -2.65 8.09
N HIS A 57 5.86 -3.46 7.63
CA HIS A 57 5.90 -4.87 7.97
C HIS A 57 6.16 -5.08 9.46
N GLU A 58 5.41 -5.99 10.07
CA GLU A 58 5.47 -6.29 11.50
C GLU A 58 6.90 -6.44 12.06
N PRO A 59 7.86 -7.14 11.41
CA PRO A 59 9.24 -7.23 11.92
C PRO A 59 9.97 -5.89 12.00
N HIS A 60 9.52 -4.88 11.25
CA HIS A 60 10.20 -3.57 11.15
C HIS A 60 9.56 -2.47 12.00
N ILE A 61 8.41 -2.74 12.64
CA ILE A 61 7.68 -1.73 13.42
C ILE A 61 8.57 -1.02 14.45
N ARG A 62 9.33 -1.78 15.24
CA ARG A 62 10.17 -1.18 16.30
C ARG A 62 11.28 -0.30 15.75
N SER A 63 11.95 -0.75 14.69
CA SER A 63 13.02 0.04 14.06
C SER A 63 12.46 1.30 13.40
N MET A 64 11.29 1.20 12.77
CA MET A 64 10.62 2.34 12.17
C MET A 64 10.12 3.35 13.21
N GLN A 65 9.58 2.89 14.33
CA GLN A 65 9.19 3.79 15.44
C GLN A 65 10.39 4.55 16.00
N THR A 66 11.54 3.89 16.16
CA THR A 66 12.77 4.56 16.59
C THR A 66 13.20 5.62 15.57
N LEU A 67 13.13 5.31 14.29
CA LEU A 67 13.44 6.26 13.22
C LEU A 67 12.47 7.44 13.22
N PHE A 68 11.16 7.20 13.30
CA PHE A 68 10.16 8.26 13.35
C PHE A 68 10.40 9.22 14.51
N SER A 69 10.68 8.67 15.69
CA SER A 69 10.99 9.48 16.87
C SER A 69 12.22 10.37 16.67
N SER A 70 13.22 9.95 15.87
CA SER A 70 14.40 10.78 15.57
C SER A 70 14.10 11.98 14.66
N TYR A 71 12.93 11.98 14.01
CA TYR A 71 12.42 13.08 13.18
C TYR A 71 11.26 13.83 13.82
N ASP A 72 10.97 13.61 15.11
CA ASP A 72 9.80 14.14 15.81
C ASP A 72 8.47 13.74 15.10
N ILE A 73 8.41 12.54 14.53
CA ILE A 73 7.25 11.97 13.85
C ILE A 73 6.60 10.92 14.73
N GLU A 74 5.28 10.89 14.74
CA GLU A 74 4.46 9.86 15.35
C GLU A 74 3.79 9.01 14.27
N PHE A 75 3.80 7.68 14.46
CA PHE A 75 3.05 6.73 13.66
C PHE A 75 1.76 6.35 14.37
N HIS A 76 0.65 6.51 13.69
CA HIS A 76 -0.69 6.17 14.16
C HIS A 76 -1.23 5.03 13.30
N GLU A 77 -1.30 3.84 13.87
CA GLU A 77 -1.84 2.67 13.17
C GLU A 77 -3.36 2.80 12.99
N ILE A 78 -3.84 2.49 11.78
CA ILE A 78 -5.26 2.39 11.47
C ILE A 78 -5.69 0.92 11.49
N LYS A 79 -4.94 0.04 10.79
CA LYS A 79 -5.30 -1.37 10.66
C LYS A 79 -4.11 -2.25 10.32
N SER A 80 -4.10 -3.47 10.86
CA SER A 80 -3.20 -4.54 10.42
C SER A 80 -3.89 -5.42 9.40
N VAL A 81 -3.22 -5.71 8.29
CA VAL A 81 -3.75 -6.51 7.17
C VAL A 81 -2.75 -7.58 6.72
N LYS A 82 -3.25 -8.59 6.03
CA LYS A 82 -2.43 -9.63 5.41
C LYS A 82 -1.93 -9.19 4.04
N ASN A 83 -0.85 -9.81 3.58
CA ASN A 83 -0.37 -9.68 2.22
C ASN A 83 -1.00 -10.73 1.31
N TYR A 84 -1.25 -10.35 0.07
CA TYR A 84 -1.78 -11.21 -1.00
C TYR A 84 -0.86 -11.18 -2.21
N VAL A 85 -0.85 -12.28 -2.96
CA VAL A 85 -0.19 -12.35 -4.27
C VAL A 85 -1.17 -11.91 -5.34
N PHE A 86 -0.77 -10.95 -6.15
CA PHE A 86 -1.55 -10.43 -7.26
C PHE A 86 -1.05 -11.02 -8.58
N LEU A 87 -1.99 -11.63 -9.32
CA LEU A 87 -1.75 -12.32 -10.59
C LEU A 87 -2.76 -11.84 -11.63
N ARG A 88 -2.44 -11.90 -12.91
CA ARG A 88 -3.45 -11.77 -13.96
C ARG A 88 -4.46 -12.93 -13.90
N PHE A 89 -5.68 -12.70 -14.35
CA PHE A 89 -6.77 -13.71 -14.34
C PHE A 89 -6.38 -15.03 -15.00
N GLY A 90 -5.69 -15.01 -16.14
CA GLY A 90 -5.25 -16.20 -16.87
C GLY A 90 -3.81 -16.65 -16.53
N HIS A 91 -3.27 -16.29 -15.35
CA HIS A 91 -1.95 -16.74 -14.92
C HIS A 91 -1.93 -18.26 -14.69
N PRO A 92 -0.83 -18.99 -15.00
CA PRO A 92 -0.75 -20.43 -14.77
C PRO A 92 -1.06 -20.87 -13.33
N LEU A 93 -0.82 -20.01 -12.33
CA LEU A 93 -1.13 -20.27 -10.92
C LEU A 93 -2.55 -19.85 -10.52
N ALA A 94 -3.34 -19.28 -11.42
CA ALA A 94 -4.67 -18.74 -11.08
C ALA A 94 -5.66 -19.80 -10.56
N SER A 95 -5.50 -21.05 -10.97
CA SER A 95 -6.35 -22.18 -10.53
C SER A 95 -6.03 -22.69 -9.12
N LEU A 96 -4.85 -22.36 -8.56
CA LEU A 96 -4.48 -22.79 -7.22
C LEU A 96 -5.23 -21.94 -6.17
N PRO A 97 -5.80 -22.56 -5.12
CA PRO A 97 -6.50 -21.82 -4.07
C PRO A 97 -5.54 -21.01 -3.18
N VAL A 98 -4.38 -21.54 -2.90
CA VAL A 98 -3.33 -20.99 -2.07
C VAL A 98 -2.00 -21.19 -2.76
N LEU A 99 -1.07 -20.26 -2.64
CA LEU A 99 0.24 -20.30 -3.29
C LEU A 99 1.36 -20.50 -2.28
N SER A 100 2.35 -21.33 -2.64
CA SER A 100 3.60 -21.43 -1.91
C SER A 100 4.69 -20.55 -2.56
N ILE A 101 5.76 -20.26 -1.82
CA ILE A 101 6.93 -19.56 -2.38
C ILE A 101 7.53 -20.33 -3.55
N LYS A 102 7.54 -21.66 -3.48
CA LYS A 102 8.05 -22.53 -4.56
C LYS A 102 7.27 -22.40 -5.86
N ASP A 103 5.97 -22.16 -5.77
CA ASP A 103 5.14 -21.92 -6.96
C ASP A 103 5.55 -20.62 -7.64
N LEU A 104 5.86 -19.60 -6.84
CA LEU A 104 6.21 -18.25 -7.29
C LEU A 104 7.62 -18.15 -7.87
N GLU A 105 8.58 -18.97 -7.46
CA GLU A 105 9.99 -18.94 -7.93
C GLU A 105 10.14 -19.03 -9.46
N LYS A 106 9.18 -19.62 -10.15
CA LYS A 106 9.19 -19.77 -11.61
C LYS A 106 8.88 -18.49 -12.37
N TYR A 107 8.24 -17.53 -11.71
CA TYR A 107 7.67 -16.31 -12.30
C TYR A 107 8.41 -15.06 -11.84
N PRO A 108 8.44 -13.99 -12.66
CA PRO A 108 9.09 -12.75 -12.25
C PRO A 108 8.27 -12.03 -11.18
N PHE A 109 8.93 -11.56 -10.14
CA PHE A 109 8.36 -10.70 -9.10
C PHE A 109 8.52 -9.24 -9.50
N VAL A 110 7.42 -8.48 -9.52
CA VAL A 110 7.44 -7.04 -9.74
C VAL A 110 7.39 -6.33 -8.40
N THR A 111 8.42 -5.56 -8.11
CA THR A 111 8.59 -4.79 -6.89
C THR A 111 8.92 -3.34 -7.20
N TYR A 112 8.72 -2.43 -6.25
CA TYR A 112 9.18 -1.06 -6.41
C TYR A 112 10.70 -0.97 -6.31
N ASP A 113 11.28 -0.06 -7.12
CA ASP A 113 12.70 0.25 -7.07
C ASP A 113 12.95 1.10 -5.83
N GLN A 114 13.37 0.43 -4.78
CA GLN A 114 13.69 1.05 -3.50
C GLN A 114 15.19 0.89 -3.30
N GLU A 115 15.88 2.00 -3.03
CA GLU A 115 17.31 2.00 -2.83
C GLU A 115 17.71 0.87 -1.85
N LEU A 116 18.54 -0.04 -2.33
CA LEU A 116 18.89 -1.33 -1.70
C LEU A 116 19.56 -1.21 -0.31
N GLU A 117 19.89 0.00 0.13
CA GLU A 117 20.69 0.22 1.33
C GLU A 117 19.90 0.08 2.64
N THR A 118 18.58 0.11 2.61
CA THR A 118 17.78 0.07 3.84
C THR A 118 16.56 -0.84 3.73
N SER A 119 16.77 -2.11 4.06
CA SER A 119 15.72 -3.14 4.08
C SER A 119 14.49 -2.80 4.94
N HIS A 120 14.60 -1.82 5.84
CA HIS A 120 13.51 -1.38 6.73
C HIS A 120 12.46 -0.52 6.02
N PHE A 121 12.81 0.10 4.91
CA PHE A 121 11.92 0.98 4.14
C PHE A 121 11.14 0.27 3.05
N SER A 122 11.34 -1.04 2.88
CA SER A 122 10.68 -1.79 1.82
C SER A 122 9.16 -1.80 2.02
N GLU A 123 8.44 -1.35 1.01
CA GLU A 123 6.97 -1.41 0.95
C GLU A 123 6.46 -2.84 0.80
N GLU A 124 7.34 -3.73 0.36
CA GLU A 124 7.02 -5.13 0.09
C GLU A 124 7.89 -6.06 0.93
N PRO A 125 7.37 -7.25 1.27
CA PRO A 125 8.18 -8.24 1.97
C PRO A 125 9.48 -8.54 1.23
N LEU A 126 10.58 -8.71 1.95
CA LEU A 126 11.92 -8.98 1.39
C LEU A 126 12.02 -10.34 0.62
N PHE A 127 10.93 -10.81 0.08
CA PHE A 127 10.88 -12.02 -0.76
C PHE A 127 11.78 -11.96 -1.98
N TYR A 128 11.98 -10.77 -2.54
CA TYR A 128 12.82 -10.65 -3.73
C TYR A 128 14.22 -11.19 -3.53
N LYS A 129 14.74 -11.22 -2.29
CA LYS A 129 16.04 -11.83 -1.97
C LYS A 129 16.05 -13.35 -2.13
N LEU A 130 14.87 -13.97 -2.12
CA LEU A 130 14.70 -15.41 -2.31
C LEU A 130 14.35 -15.79 -3.75
N LEU A 131 14.03 -14.78 -4.60
CA LEU A 131 13.56 -14.98 -5.96
C LEU A 131 14.65 -14.64 -6.96
N ASN A 132 14.75 -15.45 -8.01
CA ASN A 132 15.78 -15.30 -9.04
C ASN A 132 15.41 -14.35 -10.17
N LYS A 133 14.16 -13.91 -10.23
CA LYS A 133 13.60 -13.05 -11.31
C LYS A 133 12.88 -11.88 -10.69
N ASN A 134 13.53 -10.72 -10.68
CA ASN A 134 12.96 -9.50 -10.12
C ASN A 134 12.88 -8.44 -11.21
N VAL A 135 11.76 -7.71 -11.22
CA VAL A 135 11.52 -6.55 -12.10
C VAL A 135 11.25 -5.36 -11.20
N HIS A 136 12.12 -4.36 -11.26
CA HIS A 136 12.00 -3.13 -10.47
C HIS A 136 11.26 -2.06 -11.26
N VAL A 137 10.33 -1.38 -10.63
CA VAL A 137 9.52 -0.31 -11.21
C VAL A 137 9.45 0.88 -10.27
N SER A 138 9.31 2.07 -10.82
CA SER A 138 9.26 3.32 -10.05
C SER A 138 7.86 3.85 -9.78
N ASP A 139 6.83 3.23 -10.42
CA ASP A 139 5.46 3.70 -10.29
C ASP A 139 4.42 2.57 -10.33
N ARG A 140 3.27 2.85 -9.74
CA ARG A 140 2.17 1.91 -9.61
C ARG A 140 1.52 1.54 -10.94
N CYS A 141 1.42 2.45 -11.89
CA CYS A 141 0.79 2.18 -13.19
C CYS A 141 1.60 1.14 -13.97
N THR A 142 2.92 1.29 -13.99
CA THR A 142 3.84 0.32 -14.62
C THR A 142 3.75 -1.04 -13.93
N LYS A 143 3.75 -1.08 -12.59
CA LYS A 143 3.58 -2.32 -11.82
C LYS A 143 2.30 -3.06 -12.21
N ILE A 144 1.17 -2.36 -12.20
CA ILE A 144 -0.13 -2.92 -12.57
C ILE A 144 -0.14 -3.41 -14.02
N ALA A 145 0.44 -2.64 -14.95
CA ALA A 145 0.50 -3.03 -16.36
C ALA A 145 1.28 -4.33 -16.58
N LEU A 146 2.42 -4.50 -15.89
CA LEU A 146 3.21 -5.72 -15.96
C LEU A 146 2.45 -6.92 -15.41
N VAL A 147 1.86 -6.81 -14.22
CA VAL A 147 1.05 -7.90 -13.61
C VAL A 147 -0.14 -8.28 -14.49
N ARG A 148 -0.79 -7.31 -15.14
CA ARG A 148 -1.97 -7.57 -16.01
C ARG A 148 -1.64 -8.24 -17.33
N LYS A 149 -0.47 -7.98 -17.90
CA LYS A 149 -0.13 -8.34 -19.26
C LYS A 149 0.87 -9.48 -19.39
N THR A 150 1.49 -9.89 -18.28
CA THR A 150 2.54 -10.91 -18.27
C THR A 150 2.27 -11.95 -17.18
N ASP A 151 3.15 -12.94 -17.05
CA ASP A 151 3.15 -13.88 -15.94
C ASP A 151 3.97 -13.36 -14.73
N CYS A 152 4.16 -12.06 -14.64
CA CYS A 152 4.68 -11.45 -13.44
C CYS A 152 3.63 -11.47 -12.31
N PHE A 153 4.12 -11.50 -11.09
CA PHE A 153 3.29 -11.32 -9.90
C PHE A 153 3.81 -10.18 -9.03
N SER A 154 2.94 -9.66 -8.16
CA SER A 154 3.32 -8.72 -7.11
C SER A 154 2.68 -9.14 -5.79
N ILE A 155 3.16 -8.55 -4.68
CA ILE A 155 2.65 -8.79 -3.34
C ILE A 155 2.24 -7.45 -2.74
N GLY A 156 1.20 -7.45 -1.92
CA GLY A 156 0.75 -6.26 -1.22
C GLY A 156 -0.50 -6.48 -0.38
N PRO A 157 -0.88 -5.49 0.42
CA PRO A 157 -2.00 -5.59 1.36
C PRO A 157 -3.37 -5.33 0.72
N ASP A 158 -3.37 -4.62 -0.40
CA ASP A 158 -4.55 -3.95 -0.91
C ASP A 158 -4.97 -4.57 -2.22
N LEU A 159 -6.03 -5.39 -2.12
CA LEU A 159 -6.93 -5.56 -3.25
C LEU A 159 -8.10 -4.64 -3.03
N PRO A 160 -8.35 -3.85 -4.02
CA PRO A 160 -9.62 -3.18 -4.07
C PRO A 160 -10.73 -4.23 -4.10
N ASN A 161 -11.69 -4.05 -3.21
CA ASN A 161 -12.89 -4.88 -3.16
C ASN A 161 -13.50 -4.95 -4.57
N SER A 162 -13.63 -6.14 -5.12
CA SER A 162 -13.94 -6.38 -6.53
C SER A 162 -15.31 -5.84 -6.98
N ASN A 163 -16.12 -5.33 -6.08
CA ASN A 163 -17.50 -4.90 -6.33
C ASN A 163 -17.77 -3.40 -6.22
N ALA A 164 -16.82 -2.58 -5.79
CA ALA A 164 -17.19 -1.24 -5.36
C ALA A 164 -16.95 -0.11 -6.36
N ASP A 165 -15.98 -0.16 -7.31
CA ASP A 165 -15.67 1.04 -8.06
C ASP A 165 -15.22 0.89 -9.53
N ALA A 166 -15.60 1.92 -10.33
CA ALA A 166 -15.16 2.11 -11.72
C ALA A 166 -13.62 2.18 -11.86
N PHE A 167 -12.91 2.60 -10.80
CA PHE A 167 -11.45 2.60 -10.72
C PHE A 167 -10.89 1.18 -10.83
N HIS A 168 -11.64 0.18 -10.36
CA HIS A 168 -11.29 -1.24 -10.40
C HIS A 168 -11.66 -1.92 -11.71
N LYS A 169 -12.61 -1.40 -12.47
CA LYS A 169 -12.85 -1.88 -13.86
C LYS A 169 -11.59 -1.76 -14.71
N GLY A 170 -10.73 -0.79 -14.42
CA GLY A 170 -9.40 -0.69 -15.00
C GLY A 170 -8.41 -1.78 -14.56
N MET A 171 -8.58 -2.37 -13.37
CA MET A 171 -7.78 -3.49 -12.83
C MET A 171 -8.40 -4.86 -13.09
N GLY A 172 -9.53 -4.94 -13.78
CA GLY A 172 -10.44 -6.08 -13.93
C GLY A 172 -9.90 -7.42 -14.44
N ASN A 173 -8.58 -7.57 -14.55
CA ASN A 173 -7.91 -8.82 -14.92
C ASN A 173 -6.86 -9.25 -13.89
N ILE A 174 -6.88 -8.70 -12.68
CA ILE A 174 -5.98 -9.10 -11.59
C ILE A 174 -6.80 -9.82 -10.53
N ILE A 175 -6.27 -10.93 -10.03
CA ILE A 175 -6.81 -11.72 -8.94
C ILE A 175 -5.84 -11.71 -7.76
N ALA A 176 -6.37 -11.85 -6.54
CA ALA A 176 -5.58 -12.08 -5.35
C ALA A 176 -5.57 -13.54 -4.96
N LYS A 177 -4.45 -13.98 -4.44
CA LYS A 177 -4.26 -15.31 -3.88
C LYS A 177 -3.59 -15.19 -2.52
N SER A 178 -4.03 -16.03 -1.59
CA SER A 178 -3.38 -16.18 -0.30
C SER A 178 -2.06 -16.92 -0.43
N LEU A 179 -1.11 -16.61 0.46
CA LEU A 179 0.12 -17.40 0.65
C LEU A 179 -0.11 -18.47 1.71
N GLU A 180 0.49 -19.65 1.49
CA GLU A 180 0.45 -20.79 2.41
C GLU A 180 1.09 -20.46 3.77
N ASN A 181 2.21 -19.77 3.74
CA ASN A 181 2.88 -19.27 4.93
C ASN A 181 2.62 -17.78 5.10
N ASP A 182 2.14 -17.40 6.27
CA ASP A 182 1.96 -16.00 6.62
C ASP A 182 3.34 -15.32 6.67
N ILE A 183 3.49 -14.27 5.88
CA ILE A 183 4.72 -13.48 5.79
C ILE A 183 4.74 -12.32 6.76
N GLY A 184 3.86 -12.34 7.75
CA GLY A 184 3.63 -11.29 8.72
C GLY A 184 2.58 -10.28 8.27
N LEU A 185 2.07 -9.58 9.24
CA LEU A 185 1.09 -8.52 9.01
C LEU A 185 1.78 -7.26 8.47
N LEU A 186 0.98 -6.49 7.78
CA LEU A 186 1.32 -5.15 7.34
C LEU A 186 0.47 -4.16 8.13
N HIS A 187 1.12 -3.28 8.86
CA HIS A 187 0.48 -2.26 9.69
C HIS A 187 0.32 -0.98 8.87
N ILE A 188 -0.89 -0.70 8.44
CA ILE A 188 -1.22 0.51 7.66
C ILE A 188 -1.61 1.61 8.64
N GLY A 189 -1.02 2.79 8.44
CA GLY A 189 -1.27 3.93 9.30
C GLY A 189 -0.79 5.23 8.67
N TYR A 190 -0.77 6.27 9.49
CA TYR A 190 -0.34 7.58 9.06
C TYR A 190 0.73 8.18 9.99
N LEU A 191 1.51 9.07 9.41
CA LEU A 191 2.58 9.83 10.06
C LEU A 191 2.16 11.28 10.25
N THR A 192 2.45 11.84 11.41
CA THR A 192 2.28 13.26 11.72
C THR A 192 3.49 13.79 12.47
N ILE A 193 3.72 15.08 12.45
CA ILE A 193 4.69 15.71 13.38
C ILE A 193 4.12 15.66 14.79
N ALA A 194 4.92 15.19 15.74
CA ALA A 194 4.57 15.14 17.15
C ALA A 194 4.08 16.51 17.66
N GLN A 195 3.02 16.51 18.46
CA GLN A 195 2.45 17.70 19.11
C GLN A 195 1.92 18.79 18.16
N ILE A 196 1.87 18.57 16.86
CA ILE A 196 1.26 19.50 15.92
C ILE A 196 -0.13 18.99 15.52
N PRO A 197 -1.21 19.70 15.87
CA PRO A 197 -2.56 19.28 15.51
C PRO A 197 -2.76 19.38 13.99
N LEU A 198 -3.53 18.44 13.45
CA LEU A 198 -3.93 18.46 12.05
C LEU A 198 -4.88 19.62 11.76
N SER A 199 -4.77 20.16 10.55
CA SER A 199 -5.75 21.10 10.00
C SER A 199 -7.11 20.40 9.81
N SER A 200 -8.16 21.19 9.62
CA SER A 200 -9.50 20.65 9.32
C SER A 200 -9.51 19.80 8.04
N LEU A 201 -8.68 20.13 7.04
CA LEU A 201 -8.53 19.33 5.83
C LEU A 201 -7.79 18.01 6.12
N GLY A 202 -6.78 18.04 7.00
CA GLY A 202 -6.08 16.83 7.45
C GLY A 202 -7.01 15.88 8.19
N GLN A 203 -7.83 16.39 9.10
CA GLN A 203 -8.84 15.62 9.84
C GLN A 203 -9.86 14.99 8.89
N LEU A 204 -10.39 15.78 7.94
CA LEU A 204 -11.33 15.29 6.95
C LEU A 204 -10.72 14.19 6.07
N TYR A 205 -9.49 14.37 5.60
CA TYR A 205 -8.80 13.31 4.84
C TYR A 205 -8.64 12.03 5.65
N LEU A 206 -8.28 12.11 6.94
CA LEU A 206 -8.15 10.95 7.81
C LEU A 206 -9.47 10.18 8.00
N GLU A 207 -10.61 10.86 8.03
CA GLU A 207 -11.91 10.19 8.08
C GLU A 207 -12.14 9.31 6.84
N TYR A 208 -11.81 9.83 5.65
CA TYR A 208 -11.90 9.05 4.40
C TYR A 208 -10.86 7.94 4.33
N LEU A 209 -9.63 8.21 4.78
CA LEU A 209 -8.57 7.21 4.83
C LEU A 209 -8.95 6.04 5.74
N SER A 210 -9.43 6.31 6.95
CA SER A 210 -9.85 5.27 7.88
C SER A 210 -11.00 4.46 7.33
N LYS A 211 -12.02 5.10 6.75
CA LYS A 211 -13.15 4.41 6.12
C LYS A 211 -12.69 3.51 4.97
N ASP A 212 -11.79 3.97 4.11
CA ASP A 212 -11.28 3.17 3.00
C ASP A 212 -10.47 1.97 3.50
N ILE A 213 -9.55 2.17 4.45
CA ILE A 213 -8.73 1.09 5.03
C ILE A 213 -9.58 0.09 5.79
N ASP A 214 -10.64 0.51 6.48
CA ASP A 214 -11.57 -0.40 7.16
C ASP A 214 -12.30 -1.35 6.21
N THR A 215 -12.51 -0.93 4.96
CA THR A 215 -13.10 -1.79 3.91
C THR A 215 -12.13 -2.84 3.37
N LEU A 216 -10.85 -2.77 3.69
CA LEU A 216 -9.88 -3.81 3.34
C LEU A 216 -10.25 -5.07 4.12
N GLU A 217 -11.03 -5.94 3.51
CA GLU A 217 -11.44 -7.20 4.10
C GLU A 217 -10.26 -8.18 4.16
N ILE A 218 -10.21 -8.91 5.26
CA ILE A 218 -9.50 -10.17 5.34
C ILE A 218 -10.21 -11.12 4.37
N ILE A 219 -9.74 -11.24 3.13
CA ILE A 219 -10.27 -12.22 2.17
C ILE A 219 -9.96 -13.61 2.73
N GLY A 220 -10.90 -14.16 3.48
CA GLY A 220 -10.74 -15.47 4.13
C GLY A 220 -12.01 -16.03 4.71
N THR A 221 -13.12 -15.28 4.75
CA THR A 221 -14.35 -15.68 5.42
C THR A 221 -15.58 -15.78 4.53
N SER A 222 -15.49 -15.59 3.22
CA SER A 222 -16.65 -15.66 2.30
C SER A 222 -16.51 -16.74 1.22
N MET A 223 -16.10 -17.95 1.60
CA MET A 223 -16.37 -19.18 0.83
C MET A 223 -16.92 -20.25 1.75
N LYS A 224 -18.00 -19.93 2.45
CA LYS A 224 -18.98 -20.93 2.92
C LYS A 224 -20.34 -20.44 2.49
N ASP A 225 -21.02 -21.37 1.83
CA ASP A 225 -22.45 -21.37 1.43
C ASP A 225 -22.77 -20.60 0.12
N HIS A 226 -22.59 -21.28 -1.03
CA HIS A 226 -23.73 -21.69 -1.88
C HIS A 226 -23.22 -22.71 -2.90
#